data_ee673321fff9cce15d4a954295fb0312
#
_entry.id   ee673321fff9cce15d4a954295fb0312
#
_cell.length_a   1.000
_cell.length_b   1.000
_cell.length_c   1.000
_cell.angle_alpha   90.00
_cell.angle_beta   90.00
_cell.angle_gamma   90.00
#
_symmetry.space_group_name_H-M   'P 1'
#
loop_
_entity.id
_entity.type
_entity.pdbx_description
1 polymer ?
#
loop_
_entity_poly.entity_id
_entity_poly.type
_entity_poly.pdbx_seq_one_letter_code
_entity_poly.pdbx_strand_id
1 'polypeptide(L)' 'DIVVFHHHGELLVKRVAAIGGMTVLLNGEEIIVPSGKLVVLGDNSENSFDSRYWEDPYVDECDVIAKVVEFQTKV' A
#
# COMPACT_ATOMS: atom_id res chain seq x y z
N ASP A 1 7.37 4.93 1.41
CA ASP A 1 6.57 6.07 0.94
C ASP A 1 5.11 5.91 1.32
N ILE A 2 4.45 7.02 1.52
CA ILE A 2 3.03 7.07 1.84
C ILE A 2 2.29 7.53 0.59
N VAL A 3 1.19 6.85 0.26
CA VAL A 3 0.39 7.20 -0.90
C VAL A 3 -1.04 7.53 -0.49
N VAL A 4 -1.65 8.43 -1.25
CA VAL A 4 -3.07 8.75 -1.17
C VAL A 4 -3.69 8.19 -2.43
N PHE A 5 -4.71 7.37 -2.27
CA PHE A 5 -5.31 6.66 -3.40
C PHE A 5 -6.79 6.44 -3.22
N HIS A 6 -7.48 6.18 -4.33
CA HIS A 6 -8.90 5.79 -4.30
C HIS A 6 -9.04 4.29 -4.12
N HIS A 7 -9.94 3.90 -3.25
CA HIS A 7 -10.26 2.49 -3.03
C HIS A 7 -11.76 2.38 -2.73
N HIS A 8 -12.51 1.74 -3.62
CA HIS A 8 -13.95 1.55 -3.48
C HIS A 8 -14.71 2.84 -3.16
N GLY A 9 -14.35 3.92 -3.85
CA GLY A 9 -15.01 5.21 -3.67
C GLY A 9 -14.52 6.01 -2.47
N GLU A 10 -13.56 5.48 -1.71
CA GLU A 10 -12.98 6.17 -0.57
C GLU A 10 -11.56 6.61 -0.85
N LEU A 11 -11.17 7.70 -0.22
CA LEU A 11 -9.80 8.19 -0.28
C LEU A 11 -9.04 7.66 0.93
N LEU A 12 -7.98 6.91 0.67
CA LEU A 12 -7.19 6.31 1.74
C LEU A 12 -5.75 6.81 1.70
N VAL A 13 -5.13 6.85 2.87
CA VAL A 13 -3.72 7.19 3.04
C VAL A 13 -3.04 6.01 3.72
N LYS A 14 -2.11 5.38 3.03
CA LYS A 14 -1.43 4.18 3.53
C LYS A 14 0.04 4.20 3.15
N ARG A 15 0.83 3.42 3.86
CA ARG A 15 2.25 3.23 3.57
C ARG A 15 2.44 2.12 2.55
N VAL A 16 3.28 2.35 1.56
CA VAL A 16 3.60 1.34 0.55
C VAL A 16 4.50 0.28 1.18
N ALA A 17 4.07 -0.97 1.12
CA ALA A 17 4.86 -2.10 1.59
C ALA A 17 5.68 -2.73 0.47
N ALA A 18 5.12 -2.76 -0.74
CA ALA A 18 5.79 -3.34 -1.91
C ALA A 18 5.24 -2.73 -3.19
N ILE A 19 6.06 -2.73 -4.22
CA ILE A 19 5.70 -2.26 -5.56
C ILE A 19 5.84 -3.39 -6.56
N GLY A 20 5.41 -3.16 -7.79
CA GLY A 20 5.45 -4.16 -8.85
C GLY A 20 6.83 -4.79 -9.02
N GLY A 21 6.85 -6.11 -9.12
CA GLY A 21 8.07 -6.91 -9.22
C GLY A 21 8.66 -7.35 -7.89
N MET A 22 8.20 -6.79 -6.79
CA MET A 22 8.70 -7.17 -5.46
C MET A 22 7.90 -8.34 -4.88
N THR A 23 8.56 -9.13 -4.04
CA THR A 23 7.92 -10.20 -3.28
C THR A 23 7.62 -9.67 -1.89
N VAL A 24 6.42 -9.94 -1.40
CA VAL A 24 5.99 -9.52 -0.07
C VAL A 24 5.27 -10.67 0.63
N LEU A 25 5.45 -10.76 1.94
CA LEU A 25 4.74 -11.73 2.76
C LEU A 25 3.47 -11.08 3.28
N LEU A 26 2.32 -11.65 2.93
CA LEU A 26 1.02 -11.11 3.28
C LEU A 26 0.17 -12.22 3.89
N ASN A 27 -0.20 -12.05 5.16
CA ASN A 27 -0.97 -13.06 5.92
C ASN A 27 -0.36 -14.46 5.85
N GLY A 28 0.96 -14.53 5.92
CA GLY A 28 1.67 -15.82 5.87
C GLY A 28 1.92 -16.35 4.48
N GLU A 29 1.44 -15.67 3.45
CA GLU A 29 1.67 -16.08 2.07
C GLU A 29 2.67 -15.14 1.39
N GLU A 30 3.60 -15.74 0.66
CA GLU A 30 4.55 -14.99 -0.14
C GLU A 30 3.92 -14.73 -1.51
N ILE A 31 3.77 -13.45 -1.85
CA ILE A 31 3.19 -13.06 -3.13
C ILE A 31 4.14 -12.16 -3.89
N ILE A 32 4.05 -12.21 -5.21
CA ILE A 32 4.79 -11.33 -6.10
C ILE A 32 3.83 -10.26 -6.59
N VAL A 33 4.18 -8.99 -6.35
CA VAL A 33 3.32 -7.87 -6.75
C VAL A 33 3.40 -7.72 -8.27
N PRO A 34 2.25 -7.73 -8.97
CA PRO A 34 2.24 -7.52 -10.42
C PRO A 34 2.75 -6.13 -10.81
N SER A 35 3.27 -6.03 -12.02
CA SER A 35 3.67 -4.75 -12.58
C SER A 35 2.49 -3.78 -12.60
N GLY A 36 2.72 -2.54 -12.20
CA GLY A 36 1.68 -1.50 -12.14
C GLY A 36 0.81 -1.55 -10.90
N LYS A 37 1.14 -2.41 -9.94
CA LYS A 37 0.38 -2.56 -8.70
C LYS A 37 1.24 -2.25 -7.49
N LEU A 38 0.56 -1.99 -6.37
CA LEU A 38 1.19 -1.73 -5.07
C LEU A 38 0.50 -2.57 -4.00
N VAL A 39 1.23 -2.86 -2.95
CA VAL A 39 0.66 -3.39 -1.70
C VAL A 39 0.86 -2.34 -0.62
N VAL A 40 -0.18 -2.05 0.12
CA VAL A 40 -0.16 -0.99 1.15
C VAL A 40 -0.54 -1.56 2.50
N LEU A 41 0.04 -0.99 3.56
CA LEU A 41 -0.24 -1.38 4.92
C LEU A 41 -0.50 -0.14 5.76
N GLY A 42 -1.39 -0.26 6.73
CA GLY A 42 -1.60 0.80 7.71
C GLY A 42 -0.56 0.73 8.82
N ASP A 43 -0.20 1.88 9.36
CA ASP A 43 0.78 1.95 10.44
C ASP A 43 0.27 1.33 11.74
N ASN A 44 -1.05 1.39 11.96
CA ASN A 44 -1.68 0.71 13.10
C ASN A 44 -2.33 -0.57 12.61
N SER A 45 -1.59 -1.65 12.66
CA SER A 45 -2.02 -2.92 12.10
C SER A 45 -3.23 -3.54 12.82
N GLU A 46 -3.50 -3.15 14.05
CA GLU A 46 -4.64 -3.69 14.79
C GLU A 46 -5.97 -3.12 14.31
N ASN A 47 -5.96 -1.87 13.85
CA ASN A 47 -7.17 -1.17 13.45
C ASN A 47 -7.17 -0.77 11.98
N SER A 48 -6.13 -1.12 11.24
CA SER A 48 -6.05 -0.77 9.82
C SER A 48 -6.83 -1.71 8.96
N PHE A 49 -7.60 -1.14 8.04
CA PHE A 49 -8.20 -1.89 6.96
C PHE A 49 -7.37 -1.63 5.72
N ASP A 50 -6.42 -2.51 5.47
CA ASP A 50 -5.43 -2.36 4.39
C ASP A 50 -5.37 -3.62 3.53
N SER A 51 -4.34 -3.73 2.67
CA SER A 51 -4.22 -4.84 1.72
C SER A 51 -4.35 -6.23 2.34
N ARG A 52 -4.03 -6.39 3.63
CA ARG A 52 -4.13 -7.69 4.29
C ARG A 52 -5.56 -8.20 4.39
N TYR A 53 -6.54 -7.32 4.37
CA TYR A 53 -7.94 -7.63 4.60
C TYR A 53 -8.78 -7.52 3.34
N TRP A 54 -8.19 -7.11 2.22
CA TRP A 54 -8.92 -6.96 0.97
C TRP A 54 -8.90 -8.26 0.18
N GLU A 55 -9.98 -8.52 -0.54
CA GLU A 55 -10.06 -9.65 -1.44
C GLU A 55 -9.00 -9.57 -2.53
N ASP A 56 -8.83 -8.37 -3.09
CA ASP A 56 -7.73 -8.06 -4.00
C ASP A 56 -6.73 -7.18 -3.25
N PRO A 57 -5.55 -7.70 -2.87
CA PRO A 57 -4.62 -6.94 -2.04
C PRO A 57 -3.88 -5.82 -2.76
N TYR A 58 -4.08 -5.67 -4.06
CA TYR A 58 -3.29 -4.74 -4.86
C TYR A 58 -4.00 -3.41 -5.06
N VAL A 59 -3.23 -2.33 -5.02
CA VAL A 59 -3.67 -0.99 -5.43
C VAL A 59 -3.08 -0.73 -6.80
N ASP A 60 -3.92 -0.29 -7.73
CA ASP A 60 -3.48 0.08 -9.07
C ASP A 60 -2.74 1.41 -9.00
N GLU A 61 -1.58 1.50 -9.65
CA GLU A 61 -0.84 2.77 -9.71
C GLU A 61 -1.70 3.90 -10.26
N CYS A 62 -2.62 3.58 -11.16
CA CYS A 62 -3.53 4.58 -11.74
C CYS A 62 -4.48 5.18 -10.72
N ASP A 63 -4.73 4.51 -9.60
CA ASP A 63 -5.59 5.00 -8.54
C ASP A 63 -4.86 5.88 -7.52
N VAL A 64 -3.55 5.96 -7.61
CA VAL A 64 -2.75 6.79 -6.72
C VAL A 64 -2.85 8.24 -7.17
N ILE A 65 -3.29 9.11 -6.26
CA ILE A 65 -3.46 10.54 -6.52
C ILE A 65 -2.19 11.30 -6.17
N ALA A 66 -1.56 10.93 -5.05
CA ALA A 66 -0.41 11.64 -4.54
C ALA A 66 0.52 10.70 -3.80
N LYS A 67 1.78 11.03 -3.79
CA LYS A 67 2.82 10.30 -3.08
C LYS A 67 3.49 11.26 -2.14
N VAL A 68 3.54 10.90 -0.86
CA VAL A 68 4.19 11.70 0.16
C VAL A 68 5.52 11.05 0.51
N VAL A 69 6.59 11.79 0.34
CA VAL A 69 7.92 11.33 0.73
C VAL A 69 8.15 11.75 2.17
N GLU A 70 8.54 10.79 2.99
CA GLU A 70 8.85 11.09 4.37
C GLU A 70 10.13 11.89 4.46
N PHE A 71 10.07 12.99 5.18
CA PHE A 71 11.24 13.76 5.52
C PHE A 71 11.76 13.31 6.87
N GLN A 72 13.04 13.01 6.93
CA GLN A 72 13.72 12.98 8.20
C GLN A 72 14.46 14.29 8.35
N THR A 73 13.98 15.10 9.25
CA THR A 73 14.66 16.35 9.55
C THR A 73 15.89 16.03 10.38
N LYS A 74 17.03 16.34 9.84
CA LYS A 74 18.26 16.28 10.61
C LYS A 74 18.49 17.64 11.26
N VAL A 75 18.63 17.60 12.52
CA VAL A 75 18.90 18.78 13.29
C VAL A 75 20.38 18.83 13.65
#